data_d10a2afe2db4f0f7021dae87f0856625
#
_entry.id   d10a2afe2db4f0f7021dae87f0856625
#
_cell.length_a   1.000
_cell.length_b   1.000
_cell.length_c   1.000
_cell.angle_alpha   90.00
_cell.angle_beta   90.00
_cell.angle_gamma   90.00
#
_symmetry.space_group_name_H-M   'P 1'
#
loop_
_entity.id
_entity.type
_entity.pdbx_description
1 polymer ?
#
loop_
_entity_poly.entity_id
_entity_poly.type
_entity_poly.pdbx_seq_one_letter_code
_entity_poly.pdbx_strand_id
1 'polypeptide(L)'
;MLPLPTSFRTIVAILHDAFWIVACWVMAFWFRQGLEPTTLWSTALSTVGVVLFLQLACFFGFGLYRGIWRYSSLTDLRRIAIAVATSALVVPTALLILNKSTGVPRFIYLIDPLLLLLFMSAGRMMYRWWKEERPLAQVIGAGKPVLLLASSEEQLLSIVNSFRRSPNWQLVGIMEEKLGAHGRELAGVPVLGGWHKLPAMVQKYGVGHVILEDSKLDHNGRRRAYELCEFARVKLLLMPIVDDLMSGKVHMATMRDVELDDLLGRDPVHLDTKGIGDLIQGEVVLVTGAAGSIGSELCRQIARFHPSLLVLLEHSEFGLYTLEQEFERMFPNTAVRCVVGDVKDATRLRQVFQRYRPTVVFHAAAYKHVPMMESENAWEAVRNNTLGTMRVADAIAAMLPDYQVKKLVLVSTDKAVNPTSVMGATKRLAETLLQHWSARTGIQAVIVRFGNVLGSTGSVVPKFKLQISRGGPVTVTHPEMRRYFMSVSEACGLVLQSALMGESHEIFVLDMGEPVKIVDLAKDLIRLSGFSENEIKIEFTGLRPGEKLFEELLGDSEKTLPTRHPKIRVAGLSPVAGTSWEKTVYQWLNQPGWLSDQDARSGLTRFVPEYKMYEESSKVVPLIPIAKQAS
;
A
#
# COMPACT_ATOMS: atom_id res chain seq x y z
N MET A 1 9.85 48.47 -0.85
CA MET A 1 8.85 48.71 -1.92
C MET A 1 7.87 47.54 -1.94
N LEU A 2 6.61 47.77 -1.59
CA LEU A 2 5.55 46.78 -1.67
C LEU A 2 5.16 46.63 -3.16
N PRO A 3 5.11 45.40 -3.72
CA PRO A 3 4.69 45.23 -5.11
C PRO A 3 3.21 45.62 -5.24
N LEU A 4 2.93 46.54 -6.17
CA LEU A 4 1.58 46.95 -6.52
C LEU A 4 0.75 45.76 -7.02
N PRO A 5 -0.52 45.67 -6.66
CA PRO A 5 -1.39 44.55 -7.07
C PRO A 5 -1.70 44.67 -8.57
N THR A 6 -1.35 43.63 -9.33
CA THR A 6 -1.42 43.63 -10.80
C THR A 6 -2.65 42.91 -11.37
N SER A 7 -3.61 42.44 -10.55
CA SER A 7 -4.81 41.72 -11.06
C SER A 7 -6.08 42.55 -10.96
N PHE A 8 -6.93 42.50 -12.00
CA PHE A 8 -8.24 43.16 -12.03
C PHE A 8 -9.10 42.86 -10.78
N ARG A 9 -8.98 41.66 -10.24
CA ARG A 9 -9.70 41.20 -9.02
C ARG A 9 -9.28 41.98 -7.78
N THR A 10 -8.02 42.32 -7.65
CA THR A 10 -7.49 43.09 -6.53
C THR A 10 -8.00 44.54 -6.59
N ILE A 11 -8.11 45.11 -7.78
CA ILE A 11 -8.67 46.46 -8.00
C ILE A 11 -10.15 46.49 -7.57
N VAL A 12 -10.94 45.48 -7.98
CA VAL A 12 -12.34 45.37 -7.57
C VAL A 12 -12.48 45.26 -6.05
N ALA A 13 -11.60 44.47 -5.39
CA ALA A 13 -11.60 44.37 -3.92
C ALA A 13 -11.31 45.70 -3.22
N ILE A 14 -10.34 46.44 -3.72
CA ILE A 14 -10.00 47.80 -3.18
C ILE A 14 -11.18 48.76 -3.37
N LEU A 15 -11.82 48.75 -4.53
CA LEU A 15 -12.98 49.61 -4.80
C LEU A 15 -14.17 49.26 -3.91
N HIS A 16 -14.42 47.98 -3.68
CA HIS A 16 -15.45 47.49 -2.76
C HIS A 16 -15.17 47.99 -1.32
N ASP A 17 -13.96 47.80 -0.83
CA ASP A 17 -13.60 48.21 0.52
C ASP A 17 -13.61 49.76 0.66
N ALA A 18 -13.15 50.52 -0.36
CA ALA A 18 -13.25 51.96 -0.41
C ALA A 18 -14.71 52.45 -0.37
N PHE A 19 -15.60 51.78 -1.10
CA PHE A 19 -17.05 52.08 -1.05
C PHE A 19 -17.60 51.91 0.38
N TRP A 20 -17.31 50.76 1.03
CA TRP A 20 -17.82 50.52 2.38
C TRP A 20 -17.21 51.47 3.43
N ILE A 21 -15.95 51.86 3.30
CA ILE A 21 -15.32 52.89 4.16
C ILE A 21 -16.14 54.18 4.10
N VAL A 22 -16.38 54.69 2.89
CA VAL A 22 -17.17 55.91 2.71
C VAL A 22 -18.59 55.76 3.22
N ALA A 23 -19.23 54.66 2.86
CA ALA A 23 -20.62 54.37 3.25
C ALA A 23 -20.77 54.24 4.79
N CYS A 24 -19.86 53.52 5.48
CA CYS A 24 -19.91 53.38 6.94
C CYS A 24 -19.68 54.71 7.66
N TRP A 25 -18.71 55.52 7.18
CA TRP A 25 -18.47 56.83 7.75
C TRP A 25 -19.71 57.74 7.61
N VAL A 26 -20.31 57.79 6.44
CA VAL A 26 -21.55 58.57 6.18
C VAL A 26 -22.73 58.03 6.98
N MET A 27 -22.90 56.71 7.04
CA MET A 27 -23.96 56.08 7.85
C MET A 27 -23.79 56.34 9.34
N ALA A 28 -22.58 56.38 9.87
CA ALA A 28 -22.32 56.71 11.27
C ALA A 28 -22.79 58.13 11.64
N PHE A 29 -22.61 59.12 10.74
CA PHE A 29 -23.18 60.46 10.89
C PHE A 29 -24.69 60.45 10.78
N TRP A 30 -25.25 59.71 9.80
CA TRP A 30 -26.70 59.58 9.61
C TRP A 30 -27.39 58.96 10.81
N PHE A 31 -26.86 57.92 11.41
CA PHE A 31 -27.40 57.33 12.65
C PHE A 31 -27.43 58.30 13.83
N ARG A 32 -26.54 59.28 13.85
CA ARG A 32 -26.52 60.28 14.91
C ARG A 32 -27.53 61.39 14.69
N GLN A 33 -27.82 61.74 13.44
CA GLN A 33 -28.47 63.02 13.14
C GLN A 33 -29.71 62.91 12.25
N GLY A 34 -29.94 61.76 11.61
CA GLY A 34 -30.98 61.62 10.58
C GLY A 34 -30.67 62.41 9.30
N LEU A 35 -31.69 62.79 8.55
CA LEU A 35 -31.57 63.49 7.26
C LEU A 35 -31.58 65.01 7.38
N GLU A 36 -31.62 65.58 8.59
CA GLU A 36 -31.71 67.03 8.73
C GLU A 36 -30.39 67.72 8.31
N PRO A 37 -30.48 68.78 7.48
CA PRO A 37 -29.32 69.50 7.00
C PRO A 37 -28.67 70.31 8.14
N THR A 38 -27.58 69.87 8.68
CA THR A 38 -26.84 70.52 9.76
C THR A 38 -25.35 70.62 9.39
N THR A 39 -24.62 71.37 10.21
CA THR A 39 -23.17 71.55 10.11
C THR A 39 -22.37 70.26 10.19
N LEU A 40 -22.96 69.17 10.70
CA LEU A 40 -22.30 67.88 10.80
C LEU A 40 -22.13 67.17 9.46
N TRP A 41 -22.98 67.42 8.47
CA TRP A 41 -22.81 66.91 7.11
C TRP A 41 -21.59 67.52 6.40
N SER A 42 -21.33 68.81 6.63
CA SER A 42 -20.11 69.46 6.12
C SER A 42 -18.85 68.87 6.76
N THR A 43 -18.92 68.52 8.05
CA THR A 43 -17.84 67.85 8.77
C THR A 43 -17.63 66.43 8.25
N ALA A 44 -18.69 65.66 7.99
CA ALA A 44 -18.60 64.32 7.39
C ALA A 44 -17.88 64.39 6.04
N LEU A 45 -18.28 65.26 5.14
CA LEU A 45 -17.69 65.43 3.81
C LEU A 45 -16.24 65.93 3.84
N SER A 46 -15.91 66.85 4.78
CA SER A 46 -14.54 67.38 4.91
C SER A 46 -13.54 66.38 5.52
N THR A 47 -14.01 65.37 6.22
CA THR A 47 -13.20 64.34 6.90
C THR A 47 -13.12 63.01 6.16
N VAL A 48 -14.11 62.68 5.30
CA VAL A 48 -14.21 61.36 4.61
C VAL A 48 -12.96 61.02 3.80
N GLY A 49 -12.33 61.96 3.13
CA GLY A 49 -11.10 61.73 2.35
C GLY A 49 -9.92 61.30 3.20
N VAL A 50 -9.77 61.89 4.39
CA VAL A 50 -8.71 61.53 5.35
C VAL A 50 -8.98 60.13 5.92
N VAL A 51 -10.23 59.85 6.27
CA VAL A 51 -10.64 58.55 6.81
C VAL A 51 -10.43 57.46 5.79
N LEU A 52 -10.84 57.68 4.53
CA LEU A 52 -10.64 56.73 3.42
C LEU A 52 -9.16 56.38 3.24
N PHE A 53 -8.31 57.40 3.20
CA PHE A 53 -6.87 57.19 3.03
C PHE A 53 -6.25 56.40 4.18
N LEU A 54 -6.56 56.75 5.42
CA LEU A 54 -5.99 56.09 6.60
C LEU A 54 -6.49 54.64 6.76
N GLN A 55 -7.77 54.38 6.56
CA GLN A 55 -8.33 53.03 6.65
C GLN A 55 -7.79 52.12 5.54
N LEU A 56 -7.70 52.60 4.27
CA LEU A 56 -7.06 51.86 3.19
C LEU A 56 -5.58 51.60 3.48
N ALA A 57 -4.84 52.56 4.02
CA ALA A 57 -3.44 52.36 4.39
C ALA A 57 -3.28 51.25 5.45
N CYS A 58 -4.16 51.21 6.47
CA CYS A 58 -4.21 50.14 7.44
C CYS A 58 -4.48 48.79 6.77
N PHE A 59 -5.46 48.71 5.84
CA PHE A 59 -5.85 47.47 5.16
C PHE A 59 -4.71 46.97 4.27
N PHE A 60 -3.97 47.82 3.60
CA PHE A 60 -2.75 47.46 2.86
C PHE A 60 -1.66 46.95 3.80
N GLY A 61 -1.44 47.62 4.93
CA GLY A 61 -0.44 47.21 5.92
C GLY A 61 -0.67 45.84 6.49
N PHE A 62 -1.92 45.48 6.78
CA PHE A 62 -2.32 44.14 7.27
C PHE A 62 -2.53 43.10 6.17
N GLY A 63 -2.27 43.44 4.90
CA GLY A 63 -2.25 42.50 3.79
C GLY A 63 -3.63 41.95 3.39
N LEU A 64 -4.72 42.72 3.57
CA LEU A 64 -6.07 42.33 3.23
C LEU A 64 -6.25 42.00 1.74
N TYR A 65 -5.39 42.53 0.88
CA TYR A 65 -5.41 42.40 -0.58
C TYR A 65 -4.47 41.30 -1.12
N ARG A 66 -3.81 40.52 -0.24
CA ARG A 66 -2.97 39.39 -0.62
C ARG A 66 -3.75 38.08 -0.76
N GLY A 67 -4.97 38.01 -0.23
CA GLY A 67 -5.84 36.81 -0.24
C GLY A 67 -6.78 36.78 -1.45
N ILE A 68 -7.20 35.58 -1.86
CA ILE A 68 -8.25 35.35 -2.86
C ILE A 68 -9.57 35.19 -2.11
N TRP A 69 -10.55 36.07 -2.32
CA TRP A 69 -11.86 36.07 -1.64
C TRP A 69 -12.63 34.73 -1.70
N ARG A 70 -12.35 33.92 -2.71
CA ARG A 70 -12.92 32.59 -2.87
C ARG A 70 -12.61 31.63 -1.72
N TYR A 71 -11.49 31.87 -1.03
CA TYR A 71 -11.01 31.01 0.06
C TYR A 71 -10.97 31.73 1.41
N SER A 72 -11.85 32.74 1.58
CA SER A 72 -11.93 33.47 2.85
C SER A 72 -12.12 32.51 4.02
N SER A 73 -11.21 32.56 4.98
CA SER A 73 -11.16 31.69 6.16
C SER A 73 -11.34 32.48 7.46
N LEU A 74 -11.44 31.79 8.58
CA LEU A 74 -11.44 32.43 9.90
C LEU A 74 -10.19 33.30 10.12
N THR A 75 -9.07 32.97 9.46
CA THR A 75 -7.84 33.78 9.51
C THR A 75 -8.00 35.12 8.78
N ASP A 76 -8.80 35.17 7.70
CA ASP A 76 -9.06 36.44 7.00
C ASP A 76 -10.00 37.35 7.80
N LEU A 77 -11.02 36.75 8.47
CA LEU A 77 -11.87 37.51 9.40
C LEU A 77 -11.06 38.09 10.56
N ARG A 78 -10.12 37.33 11.11
CA ARG A 78 -9.19 37.85 12.12
C ARG A 78 -8.34 39.00 11.61
N ARG A 79 -7.84 38.92 10.37
CA ARG A 79 -7.07 40.04 9.76
C ARG A 79 -7.92 41.31 9.58
N ILE A 80 -9.18 41.15 9.13
CA ILE A 80 -10.13 42.25 9.02
C ILE A 80 -10.34 42.91 10.39
N ALA A 81 -10.63 42.08 11.42
CA ALA A 81 -10.86 42.57 12.78
C ALA A 81 -9.66 43.39 13.33
N ILE A 82 -8.44 42.88 13.13
CA ILE A 82 -7.21 43.56 13.56
C ILE A 82 -7.02 44.87 12.78
N ALA A 83 -7.20 44.87 11.47
CA ALA A 83 -7.04 46.05 10.63
C ALA A 83 -8.05 47.15 10.96
N VAL A 84 -9.33 46.74 11.18
CA VAL A 84 -10.39 47.67 11.61
C VAL A 84 -10.13 48.20 13.02
N ALA A 85 -9.73 47.36 13.97
CA ALA A 85 -9.39 47.80 15.32
C ALA A 85 -8.22 48.77 15.36
N THR A 86 -7.19 48.52 14.52
CA THR A 86 -6.06 49.44 14.36
C THR A 86 -6.51 50.76 13.74
N SER A 87 -7.36 50.74 12.72
CA SER A 87 -7.88 51.95 12.10
C SER A 87 -8.75 52.78 13.05
N ALA A 88 -9.49 52.13 13.97
CA ALA A 88 -10.31 52.75 15.00
C ALA A 88 -9.48 53.61 15.99
N LEU A 89 -8.18 53.32 16.14
CA LEU A 89 -7.24 54.12 16.93
C LEU A 89 -6.54 55.20 16.09
N VAL A 90 -6.16 54.84 14.84
CA VAL A 90 -5.41 55.72 13.95
C VAL A 90 -6.26 56.88 13.46
N VAL A 91 -7.52 56.66 13.08
CA VAL A 91 -8.40 57.70 12.51
C VAL A 91 -8.67 58.83 13.50
N PRO A 92 -9.13 58.61 14.74
CA PRO A 92 -9.37 59.67 15.69
C PRO A 92 -8.09 60.45 16.00
N THR A 93 -6.97 59.73 16.20
CA THR A 93 -5.66 60.35 16.50
C THR A 93 -5.20 61.26 15.36
N ALA A 94 -5.31 60.82 14.10
CA ALA A 94 -4.94 61.63 12.95
C ALA A 94 -5.86 62.85 12.77
N LEU A 95 -7.18 62.70 12.95
CA LEU A 95 -8.13 63.80 12.88
C LEU A 95 -7.87 64.84 13.98
N LEU A 96 -7.42 64.41 15.16
CA LEU A 96 -7.01 65.32 16.24
C LEU A 96 -5.77 66.12 15.86
N ILE A 97 -4.72 65.46 15.34
CA ILE A 97 -3.46 66.13 14.89
C ILE A 97 -3.74 67.09 13.77
N LEU A 98 -4.63 66.79 12.84
CA LEU A 98 -4.99 67.65 11.71
C LEU A 98 -5.98 68.75 12.07
N ASN A 99 -6.33 68.95 13.35
CA ASN A 99 -7.34 69.93 13.83
C ASN A 99 -8.70 69.79 13.14
N LYS A 100 -9.04 68.57 12.63
CA LYS A 100 -10.32 68.22 12.00
C LYS A 100 -11.25 67.42 12.91
N SER A 101 -10.88 67.21 14.16
CA SER A 101 -11.72 66.49 15.16
C SER A 101 -12.84 67.36 15.73
N THR A 102 -12.72 68.68 15.62
CA THR A 102 -13.76 69.67 16.05
C THR A 102 -15.00 69.50 15.16
N GLY A 103 -16.11 69.02 15.77
CA GLY A 103 -17.37 68.76 15.08
C GLY A 103 -17.65 67.30 14.75
N VAL A 104 -16.71 66.37 14.97
CA VAL A 104 -16.96 64.92 14.86
C VAL A 104 -17.44 64.37 16.24
N PRO A 105 -18.70 63.92 16.36
CA PRO A 105 -19.20 63.34 17.62
C PRO A 105 -18.45 62.08 18.01
N ARG A 106 -18.13 61.91 19.28
CA ARG A 106 -17.38 60.75 19.83
C ARG A 106 -18.04 59.41 19.49
N PHE A 107 -19.36 59.39 19.37
CA PHE A 107 -20.14 58.21 18.98
C PHE A 107 -19.76 57.65 17.60
N ILE A 108 -19.36 58.48 16.67
CA ILE A 108 -18.97 58.08 15.29
C ILE A 108 -17.71 57.22 15.32
N TYR A 109 -16.75 57.52 16.16
CA TYR A 109 -15.51 56.74 16.31
C TYR A 109 -15.75 55.34 16.86
N LEU A 110 -16.93 55.07 17.44
CA LEU A 110 -17.35 53.74 17.91
C LEU A 110 -18.18 53.01 16.85
N ILE A 111 -19.11 53.70 16.20
CA ILE A 111 -20.05 53.10 15.25
C ILE A 111 -19.40 52.76 13.90
N ASP A 112 -18.54 53.66 13.36
CA ASP A 112 -17.86 53.44 12.08
C ASP A 112 -17.08 52.11 12.06
N PRO A 113 -16.19 51.77 13.01
CA PRO A 113 -15.48 50.50 13.01
C PRO A 113 -16.41 49.28 13.13
N LEU A 114 -17.51 49.39 13.89
CA LEU A 114 -18.47 48.31 14.02
C LEU A 114 -19.20 48.02 12.70
N LEU A 115 -19.68 49.09 12.04
CA LEU A 115 -20.32 48.98 10.72
C LEU A 115 -19.33 48.44 9.67
N LEU A 116 -18.11 48.95 9.68
CA LEU A 116 -17.08 48.55 8.73
C LEU A 116 -16.72 47.06 8.93
N LEU A 117 -16.55 46.60 10.16
CA LEU A 117 -16.32 45.17 10.47
C LEU A 117 -17.49 44.32 9.97
N LEU A 118 -18.73 44.73 10.21
CA LEU A 118 -19.93 44.02 9.80
C LEU A 118 -20.01 43.89 8.27
N PHE A 119 -19.94 45.01 7.55
CA PHE A 119 -20.14 45.01 6.08
C PHE A 119 -18.98 44.37 5.32
N MET A 120 -17.74 44.55 5.74
CA MET A 120 -16.59 43.92 5.12
C MET A 120 -16.59 42.39 5.36
N SER A 121 -16.95 41.94 6.56
CA SER A 121 -17.06 40.52 6.86
C SER A 121 -18.23 39.89 6.13
N ALA A 122 -19.40 40.51 6.16
CA ALA A 122 -20.61 40.01 5.51
C ALA A 122 -20.42 39.91 3.98
N GLY A 123 -19.85 40.94 3.34
CA GLY A 123 -19.61 40.96 1.88
C GLY A 123 -18.68 39.81 1.43
N ARG A 124 -17.61 39.53 2.19
CA ARG A 124 -16.69 38.42 1.87
C ARG A 124 -17.31 37.07 2.11
N MET A 125 -18.09 36.90 3.19
CA MET A 125 -18.83 35.66 3.47
C MET A 125 -19.92 35.40 2.44
N MET A 126 -20.68 36.43 2.04
CA MET A 126 -21.74 36.32 1.02
C MET A 126 -21.18 35.99 -0.36
N TYR A 127 -20.04 36.58 -0.75
CA TYR A 127 -19.34 36.23 -2.01
C TYR A 127 -18.86 34.77 -1.99
N ARG A 128 -18.32 34.29 -0.85
CA ARG A 128 -17.92 32.91 -0.65
C ARG A 128 -19.14 31.98 -0.78
N TRP A 129 -20.21 32.24 -0.04
CA TRP A 129 -21.45 31.49 -0.07
C TRP A 129 -22.04 31.39 -1.49
N TRP A 130 -22.17 32.53 -2.19
CA TRP A 130 -22.66 32.57 -3.56
C TRP A 130 -21.78 31.80 -4.56
N LYS A 131 -20.47 31.79 -4.33
CA LYS A 131 -19.52 31.07 -5.20
C LYS A 131 -19.44 29.59 -4.88
N GLU A 132 -19.64 29.19 -3.61
CA GLU A 132 -19.70 27.79 -3.18
C GLU A 132 -21.00 27.10 -3.57
N GLU A 133 -22.13 27.78 -3.63
CA GLU A 133 -23.42 27.18 -4.03
C GLU A 133 -23.58 26.97 -5.54
N ARG A 134 -22.91 27.71 -6.40
CA ARG A 134 -23.06 27.53 -7.86
C ARG A 134 -22.64 26.17 -8.41
N PRO A 135 -21.66 25.41 -7.87
CA PRO A 135 -21.40 24.04 -8.30
C PRO A 135 -22.38 23.00 -7.76
N LEU A 136 -23.10 23.26 -6.65
CA LEU A 136 -23.98 22.27 -6.03
C LEU A 136 -25.19 21.93 -6.90
N ALA A 137 -25.77 22.86 -7.57
CA ALA A 137 -26.98 22.64 -8.40
C ALA A 137 -26.67 21.90 -9.71
N GLN A 138 -25.41 21.90 -10.19
CA GLN A 138 -25.02 21.24 -11.45
C GLN A 138 -24.37 19.85 -11.27
N VAL A 139 -23.92 19.47 -10.06
CA VAL A 139 -23.22 18.20 -9.81
C VAL A 139 -24.09 17.14 -9.14
N ILE A 140 -25.27 17.51 -8.61
CA ILE A 140 -26.18 16.60 -7.91
C ILE A 140 -26.88 15.58 -8.85
N GLY A 141 -26.57 15.52 -10.13
CA GLY A 141 -27.29 14.66 -11.08
C GLY A 141 -26.47 13.76 -12.01
N ALA A 142 -25.15 13.83 -12.05
CA ALA A 142 -24.36 13.21 -13.13
C ALA A 142 -23.54 11.97 -12.74
N GLY A 143 -23.32 11.67 -11.46
CA GLY A 143 -22.50 10.54 -11.01
C GLY A 143 -23.31 9.33 -10.56
N LYS A 144 -22.69 8.14 -10.55
CA LYS A 144 -23.29 6.93 -9.98
C LYS A 144 -23.48 7.11 -8.47
N PRO A 145 -24.69 6.83 -7.90
CA PRO A 145 -24.93 6.95 -6.47
C PRO A 145 -24.08 5.93 -5.69
N VAL A 146 -23.40 6.41 -4.64
CA VAL A 146 -22.55 5.59 -3.79
C VAL A 146 -22.78 5.90 -2.32
N LEU A 147 -22.58 4.90 -1.45
CA LEU A 147 -22.51 5.05 0.00
C LEU A 147 -21.05 4.93 0.45
N LEU A 148 -20.68 5.69 1.46
CA LEU A 148 -19.35 5.60 2.09
C LEU A 148 -19.48 4.87 3.43
N LEU A 149 -18.76 3.76 3.58
CA LEU A 149 -18.51 3.13 4.88
C LEU A 149 -17.28 3.76 5.50
N ALA A 150 -17.44 4.43 6.62
CA ALA A 150 -16.38 5.12 7.30
C ALA A 150 -15.93 4.39 8.56
N SER A 151 -14.63 4.32 8.77
CA SER A 151 -13.99 3.73 9.95
C SER A 151 -13.54 4.79 10.97
N SER A 152 -13.27 6.03 10.52
CA SER A 152 -12.80 7.12 11.38
C SER A 152 -13.34 8.48 10.97
N GLU A 153 -13.48 9.42 11.95
CA GLU A 153 -13.92 10.80 11.70
C GLU A 153 -12.84 11.69 11.08
N GLU A 154 -11.57 11.41 11.33
CA GLU A 154 -10.47 12.35 11.11
C GLU A 154 -10.30 12.76 9.64
N GLN A 155 -10.59 11.86 8.71
CA GLN A 155 -10.37 12.09 7.28
C GLN A 155 -11.66 12.31 6.49
N LEU A 156 -12.85 12.14 7.12
CA LEU A 156 -14.15 12.18 6.45
C LEU A 156 -14.42 13.49 5.70
N LEU A 157 -14.06 14.64 6.28
CA LEU A 157 -14.26 15.94 5.62
C LEU A 157 -13.46 16.07 4.32
N SER A 158 -12.23 15.58 4.28
CA SER A 158 -11.40 15.62 3.07
C SER A 158 -11.94 14.67 1.99
N ILE A 159 -12.41 13.49 2.41
CA ILE A 159 -13.05 12.49 1.55
C ILE A 159 -14.33 13.04 0.94
N VAL A 160 -15.26 13.56 1.74
CA VAL A 160 -16.53 14.15 1.27
C VAL A 160 -16.27 15.30 0.28
N ASN A 161 -15.29 16.17 0.57
CA ASN A 161 -14.91 17.25 -0.35
C ASN A 161 -14.31 16.74 -1.67
N SER A 162 -13.63 15.61 -1.65
CA SER A 162 -13.10 14.96 -2.85
C SER A 162 -14.21 14.38 -3.72
N PHE A 163 -15.23 13.76 -3.10
CA PHE A 163 -16.44 13.28 -3.83
C PHE A 163 -17.24 14.41 -4.47
N ARG A 164 -17.33 15.56 -3.83
CA ARG A 164 -18.00 16.75 -4.41
C ARG A 164 -17.39 17.23 -5.72
N ARG A 165 -16.11 16.91 -5.96
CA ARG A 165 -15.41 17.28 -7.20
C ARG A 165 -15.36 16.15 -8.23
N SER A 166 -15.88 14.97 -7.89
CA SER A 166 -15.87 13.81 -8.77
C SER A 166 -17.01 13.89 -9.78
N PRO A 167 -16.77 13.80 -11.09
CA PRO A 167 -17.84 13.72 -12.07
C PRO A 167 -18.49 12.33 -12.13
N ASN A 168 -17.84 11.29 -11.62
CA ASN A 168 -18.21 9.89 -11.78
C ASN A 168 -19.05 9.35 -10.62
N TRP A 169 -18.91 9.92 -9.42
CA TRP A 169 -19.49 9.40 -8.19
C TRP A 169 -20.31 10.45 -7.46
N GLN A 170 -21.53 10.09 -7.06
CA GLN A 170 -22.41 10.90 -6.23
C GLN A 170 -22.52 10.28 -4.84
N LEU A 171 -21.93 10.90 -3.83
CA LEU A 171 -22.03 10.42 -2.44
C LEU A 171 -23.41 10.76 -1.88
N VAL A 172 -24.26 9.74 -1.66
CA VAL A 172 -25.65 9.90 -1.19
C VAL A 172 -25.76 9.78 0.32
N GLY A 173 -24.75 9.23 1.01
CA GLY A 173 -24.74 9.12 2.46
C GLY A 173 -23.50 8.48 3.00
N ILE A 174 -23.26 8.70 4.29
CA ILE A 174 -22.16 8.13 5.07
C ILE A 174 -22.75 7.14 6.09
N MET A 175 -22.09 6.01 6.25
CA MET A 175 -22.42 5.01 7.27
C MET A 175 -21.23 4.77 8.18
N GLU A 176 -21.44 4.78 9.47
CA GLU A 176 -20.39 4.69 10.51
C GLU A 176 -20.72 3.62 11.54
N GLU A 177 -19.72 2.86 11.99
CA GLU A 177 -19.94 1.77 12.92
C GLU A 177 -20.02 2.23 14.39
N LYS A 178 -19.23 3.25 14.77
CA LYS A 178 -18.98 3.63 16.17
C LYS A 178 -19.58 4.95 16.62
N LEU A 179 -20.13 5.76 15.74
CA LEU A 179 -20.56 7.13 16.05
C LEU A 179 -22.06 7.21 16.22
N GLY A 180 -22.50 7.67 17.40
CA GLY A 180 -23.87 8.03 17.70
C GLY A 180 -24.38 9.26 16.92
N ALA A 181 -23.92 9.45 15.69
CA ALA A 181 -24.15 10.63 14.88
C ALA A 181 -25.39 10.52 13.95
N HIS A 182 -26.37 9.70 14.33
CA HIS A 182 -27.62 9.60 13.59
C HIS A 182 -28.29 10.97 13.39
N GLY A 183 -28.58 11.31 12.14
CA GLY A 183 -29.29 12.55 11.78
C GLY A 183 -28.41 13.79 11.68
N ARG A 184 -27.07 13.66 11.74
CA ARG A 184 -26.11 14.74 11.46
C ARG A 184 -25.75 14.75 9.98
N GLU A 185 -25.39 15.91 9.47
CA GLU A 185 -24.85 16.10 8.13
C GLU A 185 -23.37 16.51 8.22
N LEU A 186 -22.54 15.87 7.42
CA LEU A 186 -21.15 16.24 7.28
C LEU A 186 -20.95 16.90 5.91
N ALA A 187 -20.67 18.19 5.90
CA ALA A 187 -20.54 18.98 4.68
C ALA A 187 -21.73 18.78 3.71
N GLY A 188 -22.97 18.68 4.23
CA GLY A 188 -24.20 18.50 3.42
C GLY A 188 -24.45 17.06 2.94
N VAL A 189 -23.69 16.06 3.42
CA VAL A 189 -23.95 14.63 3.19
C VAL A 189 -24.50 14.02 4.48
N PRO A 190 -25.68 13.36 4.45
CA PRO A 190 -26.31 12.81 5.63
C PRO A 190 -25.56 11.58 6.17
N VAL A 191 -25.43 11.49 7.51
CA VAL A 191 -24.98 10.28 8.19
C VAL A 191 -26.20 9.39 8.44
N LEU A 192 -26.24 8.25 7.73
CA LEU A 192 -27.43 7.37 7.65
C LEU A 192 -27.47 6.32 8.76
N GLY A 193 -26.37 6.15 9.50
CA GLY A 193 -26.29 5.26 10.64
C GLY A 193 -25.22 4.19 10.56
N GLY A 194 -25.36 3.14 11.41
CA GLY A 194 -24.40 2.04 11.47
C GLY A 194 -24.43 1.12 10.25
N TRP A 195 -23.34 0.40 10.02
CA TRP A 195 -23.16 -0.51 8.87
C TRP A 195 -24.24 -1.59 8.77
N HIS A 196 -24.80 -2.05 9.88
CA HIS A 196 -25.87 -3.05 9.90
C HIS A 196 -27.12 -2.62 9.12
N LYS A 197 -27.31 -1.32 8.87
CA LYS A 197 -28.44 -0.77 8.07
C LYS A 197 -28.12 -0.70 6.57
N LEU A 198 -26.93 -1.11 6.15
CA LEU A 198 -26.48 -0.99 4.75
C LEU A 198 -27.49 -1.58 3.75
N PRO A 199 -28.05 -2.80 3.92
CA PRO A 199 -28.99 -3.36 2.95
C PRO A 199 -30.22 -2.49 2.73
N ALA A 200 -30.78 -1.94 3.81
CA ALA A 200 -31.94 -1.06 3.74
C ALA A 200 -31.61 0.28 3.05
N MET A 201 -30.43 0.84 3.28
CA MET A 201 -29.99 2.09 2.67
C MET A 201 -29.67 1.91 1.18
N VAL A 202 -29.04 0.80 0.82
CA VAL A 202 -28.80 0.43 -0.58
C VAL A 202 -30.11 0.40 -1.37
N GLN A 203 -31.12 -0.27 -0.85
CA GLN A 203 -32.44 -0.35 -1.49
C GLN A 203 -33.14 1.01 -1.55
N LYS A 204 -33.07 1.80 -0.47
CA LYS A 204 -33.72 3.12 -0.38
C LYS A 204 -33.15 4.13 -1.39
N TYR A 205 -31.82 4.13 -1.56
CA TYR A 205 -31.12 5.11 -2.40
C TYR A 205 -30.74 4.59 -3.80
N GLY A 206 -31.05 3.32 -4.11
CA GLY A 206 -30.74 2.72 -5.42
C GLY A 206 -29.24 2.63 -5.69
N VAL A 207 -28.43 2.35 -4.68
CA VAL A 207 -26.97 2.37 -4.74
C VAL A 207 -26.45 1.05 -5.30
N GLY A 208 -25.60 1.12 -6.34
CA GLY A 208 -24.92 -0.06 -6.89
C GLY A 208 -23.49 -0.28 -6.40
N HIS A 209 -22.91 0.73 -5.79
CA HIS A 209 -21.51 0.67 -5.31
C HIS A 209 -21.40 1.26 -3.92
N VAL A 210 -20.60 0.62 -3.09
CA VAL A 210 -20.25 1.06 -1.74
C VAL A 210 -18.76 1.28 -1.69
N ILE A 211 -18.30 2.34 -1.05
CA ILE A 211 -16.90 2.68 -0.94
C ILE A 211 -16.51 2.55 0.52
N LEU A 212 -15.41 1.83 0.80
CA LEU A 212 -14.87 1.64 2.12
C LEU A 212 -13.66 2.55 2.35
N GLU A 213 -13.72 3.34 3.39
CA GLU A 213 -12.57 4.01 3.98
C GLU A 213 -11.95 3.04 5.01
N ASP A 214 -10.76 2.52 4.72
CA ASP A 214 -10.17 1.41 5.48
C ASP A 214 -8.91 1.78 6.29
N SER A 215 -8.60 3.08 6.42
CA SER A 215 -7.36 3.57 7.02
C SER A 215 -7.10 3.08 8.46
N LYS A 216 -8.16 2.77 9.21
CA LYS A 216 -8.09 2.28 10.60
C LYS A 216 -8.81 0.95 10.83
N LEU A 217 -9.18 0.24 9.76
CA LEU A 217 -9.86 -1.04 9.86
C LEU A 217 -8.86 -2.20 9.97
N ASP A 218 -9.14 -3.07 10.94
CA ASP A 218 -8.55 -4.41 10.94
C ASP A 218 -9.20 -5.30 9.87
N HIS A 219 -8.69 -6.49 9.70
CA HIS A 219 -9.21 -7.44 8.71
C HIS A 219 -10.66 -7.88 8.99
N ASN A 220 -11.06 -7.98 10.27
CA ASN A 220 -12.43 -8.35 10.63
C ASN A 220 -13.42 -7.27 10.19
N GLY A 221 -13.04 -6.00 10.32
CA GLY A 221 -13.81 -4.86 9.83
C GLY A 221 -13.98 -4.89 8.31
N ARG A 222 -12.90 -5.13 7.55
CA ARG A 222 -12.96 -5.26 6.09
C ARG A 222 -13.82 -6.44 5.64
N ARG A 223 -13.64 -7.60 6.25
CA ARG A 223 -14.44 -8.79 5.98
C ARG A 223 -15.93 -8.54 6.25
N ARG A 224 -16.26 -7.92 7.37
CA ARG A 224 -17.64 -7.55 7.72
C ARG A 224 -18.25 -6.56 6.72
N ALA A 225 -17.49 -5.54 6.29
CA ALA A 225 -17.95 -4.62 5.25
C ALA A 225 -18.26 -5.35 3.94
N TYR A 226 -17.39 -6.29 3.55
CA TYR A 226 -17.58 -7.12 2.38
C TYR A 226 -18.83 -8.00 2.47
N GLU A 227 -19.01 -8.73 3.58
CA GLU A 227 -20.18 -9.60 3.82
C GLU A 227 -21.51 -8.81 3.79
N LEU A 228 -21.52 -7.59 4.34
CA LEU A 228 -22.69 -6.71 4.29
C LEU A 228 -23.01 -6.23 2.87
N CYS A 229 -21.98 -5.90 2.09
CA CYS A 229 -22.15 -5.51 0.68
C CYS A 229 -22.63 -6.69 -0.18
N GLU A 230 -22.11 -7.89 0.06
CA GLU A 230 -22.54 -9.12 -0.57
C GLU A 230 -24.04 -9.40 -0.28
N PHE A 231 -24.42 -9.34 1.00
CA PHE A 231 -25.82 -9.50 1.39
C PHE A 231 -26.74 -8.47 0.74
N ALA A 232 -26.25 -7.24 0.60
CA ALA A 232 -26.97 -6.15 -0.09
C ALA A 232 -26.89 -6.24 -1.63
N ARG A 233 -26.14 -7.18 -2.21
CA ARG A 233 -25.88 -7.33 -3.65
C ARG A 233 -25.32 -6.07 -4.31
N VAL A 234 -24.37 -5.42 -3.65
CA VAL A 234 -23.68 -4.22 -4.15
C VAL A 234 -22.19 -4.44 -4.18
N LYS A 235 -21.51 -3.75 -5.10
CA LYS A 235 -20.08 -3.85 -5.28
C LYS A 235 -19.36 -3.00 -4.24
N LEU A 236 -18.40 -3.59 -3.52
CA LEU A 236 -17.52 -2.88 -2.59
C LEU A 236 -16.26 -2.42 -3.33
N LEU A 237 -15.92 -1.15 -3.17
CA LEU A 237 -14.70 -0.53 -3.68
C LEU A 237 -13.85 -0.03 -2.50
N LEU A 238 -12.55 -0.22 -2.58
CA LEU A 238 -11.61 0.31 -1.61
C LEU A 238 -11.08 1.66 -2.05
N MET A 239 -11.00 2.59 -1.09
CA MET A 239 -10.44 3.90 -1.32
C MET A 239 -8.91 3.84 -1.22
N PRO A 240 -8.16 4.53 -2.12
CA PRO A 240 -6.71 4.71 -1.95
C PRO A 240 -6.40 5.50 -0.67
N ILE A 241 -5.19 5.33 -0.12
CA ILE A 241 -4.74 6.02 1.08
C ILE A 241 -4.89 7.53 0.90
N VAL A 242 -5.51 8.21 1.87
CA VAL A 242 -5.89 9.64 1.78
C VAL A 242 -4.66 10.55 1.61
N ASP A 243 -3.51 10.20 2.15
CA ASP A 243 -2.26 10.96 1.99
C ASP A 243 -1.80 11.02 0.52
N ASP A 244 -2.02 9.97 -0.26
CA ASP A 244 -1.74 9.93 -1.69
C ASP A 244 -2.76 10.74 -2.51
N LEU A 245 -4.02 10.80 -2.06
CA LEU A 245 -5.06 11.67 -2.63
C LEU A 245 -4.77 13.16 -2.37
N MET A 246 -4.32 13.50 -1.16
CA MET A 246 -4.01 14.89 -0.78
C MET A 246 -2.73 15.41 -1.45
N SER A 247 -1.76 14.55 -1.70
CA SER A 247 -0.52 14.90 -2.42
C SER A 247 -0.71 15.06 -3.93
N GLY A 248 -1.89 14.76 -4.46
CA GLY A 248 -2.18 14.80 -5.92
C GLY A 248 -1.53 13.67 -6.72
N LYS A 249 -0.89 12.72 -6.07
CA LYS A 249 -0.25 11.57 -6.71
C LYS A 249 -1.24 10.52 -7.21
N VAL A 250 -2.44 10.48 -6.60
CA VAL A 250 -3.49 9.51 -6.93
C VAL A 250 -4.82 10.26 -7.09
N HIS A 251 -5.58 9.93 -8.12
CA HIS A 251 -6.92 10.49 -8.39
C HIS A 251 -8.02 9.55 -7.87
N MET A 252 -9.21 10.07 -7.58
CA MET A 252 -10.39 9.26 -7.24
C MET A 252 -10.79 8.23 -8.31
N ALA A 253 -10.22 8.31 -9.51
CA ALA A 253 -10.36 7.30 -10.56
C ALA A 253 -9.63 5.97 -10.26
N THR A 254 -8.80 5.92 -9.22
CA THR A 254 -8.03 4.73 -8.84
C THR A 254 -8.66 3.91 -7.71
N MET A 255 -9.96 4.08 -7.44
CA MET A 255 -10.70 3.14 -6.60
C MET A 255 -10.57 1.73 -7.19
N ARG A 256 -10.18 0.77 -6.35
CA ARG A 256 -9.98 -0.60 -6.78
C ARG A 256 -11.04 -1.53 -6.20
N ASP A 257 -11.27 -2.61 -6.91
CA ASP A 257 -12.07 -3.71 -6.38
C ASP A 257 -11.40 -4.33 -5.16
N VAL A 258 -12.21 -4.94 -4.29
CA VAL A 258 -11.70 -5.75 -3.19
C VAL A 258 -10.98 -6.96 -3.78
N GLU A 259 -9.73 -7.13 -3.41
CA GLU A 259 -8.95 -8.31 -3.75
C GLU A 259 -8.97 -9.32 -2.60
N LEU A 260 -8.60 -10.54 -2.91
CA LEU A 260 -8.53 -11.61 -1.91
C LEU A 260 -7.58 -11.27 -0.75
N ASP A 261 -6.50 -10.55 -1.05
CA ASP A 261 -5.52 -10.08 -0.05
C ASP A 261 -6.16 -9.21 1.03
N ASP A 262 -7.16 -8.41 0.66
CA ASP A 262 -7.88 -7.53 1.59
C ASP A 262 -8.76 -8.31 2.58
N LEU A 263 -9.22 -9.51 2.18
CA LEU A 263 -10.08 -10.38 2.99
C LEU A 263 -9.31 -11.37 3.88
N LEU A 264 -8.05 -11.66 3.56
CA LEU A 264 -7.24 -12.65 4.29
C LEU A 264 -6.53 -12.10 5.53
N GLY A 265 -6.80 -10.87 5.89
CA GLY A 265 -6.70 -10.40 7.23
C GLY A 265 -5.30 -10.25 7.82
N ARG A 266 -4.38 -9.59 7.11
CA ARG A 266 -3.08 -9.27 7.68
C ARG A 266 -2.91 -7.77 7.83
N ASP A 267 -2.43 -7.36 9.00
CA ASP A 267 -2.11 -5.96 9.25
C ASP A 267 -0.86 -5.54 8.48
N PRO A 268 -0.80 -4.29 7.99
CA PRO A 268 0.38 -3.76 7.31
C PRO A 268 1.65 -3.93 8.15
N VAL A 269 2.74 -4.31 7.50
CA VAL A 269 4.04 -4.52 8.16
C VAL A 269 4.83 -3.21 8.15
N HIS A 270 5.35 -2.82 9.31
CA HIS A 270 6.26 -1.70 9.43
C HIS A 270 7.70 -2.16 9.21
N LEU A 271 8.30 -1.75 8.09
CA LEU A 271 9.68 -2.07 7.76
C LEU A 271 10.62 -0.94 8.20
N ASP A 272 11.82 -1.29 8.61
CA ASP A 272 12.91 -0.32 8.78
C ASP A 272 13.46 0.11 7.42
N THR A 273 12.73 1.02 6.78
CA THR A 273 13.06 1.52 5.44
C THR A 273 14.43 2.21 5.40
N LYS A 274 14.87 2.83 6.50
CA LYS A 274 16.17 3.46 6.58
C LYS A 274 17.29 2.40 6.61
N GLY A 275 17.19 1.42 7.49
CA GLY A 275 18.16 0.35 7.58
C GLY A 275 18.25 -0.47 6.29
N ILE A 276 17.10 -0.80 5.67
CA ILE A 276 17.06 -1.47 4.36
C ILE A 276 17.71 -0.60 3.28
N GLY A 277 17.47 0.72 3.32
CA GLY A 277 18.14 1.68 2.44
C GLY A 277 19.67 1.64 2.62
N ASP A 278 20.16 1.68 3.83
CA ASP A 278 21.60 1.62 4.14
C ASP A 278 22.25 0.29 3.67
N LEU A 279 21.50 -0.81 3.62
CA LEU A 279 21.96 -2.10 3.10
C LEU A 279 22.05 -2.13 1.56
N ILE A 280 21.17 -1.41 0.85
CA ILE A 280 20.95 -1.55 -0.60
C ILE A 280 21.47 -0.34 -1.38
N GLN A 281 21.38 0.86 -0.84
CA GLN A 281 21.71 2.09 -1.56
C GLN A 281 23.17 2.11 -2.00
N GLY A 282 23.39 2.34 -3.28
CA GLY A 282 24.72 2.37 -3.88
C GLY A 282 25.37 0.99 -4.08
N GLU A 283 24.74 -0.09 -3.64
CA GLU A 283 25.25 -1.45 -3.76
C GLU A 283 24.93 -2.08 -5.13
N VAL A 284 25.70 -3.09 -5.52
CA VAL A 284 25.37 -3.96 -6.63
C VAL A 284 24.60 -5.15 -6.10
N VAL A 285 23.33 -5.25 -6.46
CA VAL A 285 22.42 -6.30 -5.96
C VAL A 285 22.14 -7.32 -7.06
N LEU A 286 22.33 -8.61 -6.77
CA LEU A 286 21.97 -9.72 -7.65
C LEU A 286 20.71 -10.43 -7.11
N VAL A 287 19.72 -10.61 -7.97
CA VAL A 287 18.54 -11.44 -7.70
C VAL A 287 18.52 -12.61 -8.68
N THR A 288 18.55 -13.84 -8.17
CA THR A 288 18.37 -15.04 -8.99
C THR A 288 16.93 -15.51 -8.94
N GLY A 289 16.41 -16.09 -10.03
CA GLY A 289 14.98 -16.35 -10.15
C GLY A 289 14.18 -15.06 -10.27
N ALA A 290 14.78 -14.05 -10.91
CA ALA A 290 14.30 -12.67 -10.93
C ALA A 290 12.90 -12.52 -11.54
N ALA A 291 12.51 -13.35 -12.50
CA ALA A 291 11.18 -13.31 -13.14
C ALA A 291 10.11 -14.13 -12.39
N GLY A 292 10.48 -14.86 -11.33
CA GLY A 292 9.53 -15.53 -10.44
C GLY A 292 8.72 -14.54 -9.62
N SER A 293 7.60 -14.99 -9.00
CA SER A 293 6.72 -14.11 -8.21
C SER A 293 7.44 -13.40 -7.07
N ILE A 294 8.32 -14.11 -6.34
CA ILE A 294 9.11 -13.49 -5.25
C ILE A 294 10.26 -12.68 -5.83
N GLY A 295 11.00 -13.22 -6.80
CA GLY A 295 12.16 -12.54 -7.41
C GLY A 295 11.78 -11.20 -8.03
N SER A 296 10.70 -11.14 -8.80
CA SER A 296 10.26 -9.89 -9.46
C SER A 296 9.81 -8.84 -8.46
N GLU A 297 9.11 -9.24 -7.41
CA GLU A 297 8.70 -8.30 -6.37
C GLU A 297 9.89 -7.83 -5.51
N LEU A 298 10.84 -8.72 -5.19
CA LEU A 298 12.10 -8.30 -4.57
C LEU A 298 12.82 -7.25 -5.43
N CYS A 299 12.91 -7.47 -6.75
CA CYS A 299 13.51 -6.51 -7.67
C CYS A 299 12.80 -5.15 -7.63
N ARG A 300 11.44 -5.12 -7.62
CA ARG A 300 10.65 -3.87 -7.52
C ARG A 300 10.92 -3.14 -6.21
N GLN A 301 10.94 -3.86 -5.09
CA GLN A 301 11.19 -3.25 -3.78
C GLN A 301 12.63 -2.76 -3.65
N ILE A 302 13.62 -3.54 -4.10
CA ILE A 302 15.04 -3.17 -4.12
C ILE A 302 15.27 -1.90 -4.95
N ALA A 303 14.63 -1.78 -6.12
CA ALA A 303 14.76 -0.61 -6.98
C ALA A 303 14.39 0.72 -6.30
N ARG A 304 13.44 0.68 -5.36
CA ARG A 304 13.02 1.86 -4.58
C ARG A 304 14.11 2.39 -3.64
N PHE A 305 15.11 1.58 -3.32
CA PHE A 305 16.25 1.93 -2.46
C PHE A 305 17.50 2.35 -3.24
N HIS A 306 17.38 2.57 -4.55
CA HIS A 306 18.43 3.12 -5.42
C HIS A 306 19.76 2.37 -5.35
N PRO A 307 19.80 1.06 -5.68
CA PRO A 307 21.06 0.34 -5.85
C PRO A 307 21.89 0.97 -6.97
N SER A 308 23.22 0.84 -6.92
CA SER A 308 24.08 1.29 -8.03
C SER A 308 23.88 0.46 -9.28
N LEU A 309 23.56 -0.82 -9.11
CA LEU A 309 23.22 -1.74 -10.19
C LEU A 309 22.34 -2.88 -9.65
N LEU A 310 21.25 -3.19 -10.33
CA LEU A 310 20.40 -4.35 -10.09
C LEU A 310 20.60 -5.38 -11.20
N VAL A 311 21.14 -6.55 -10.85
CA VAL A 311 21.41 -7.66 -11.78
C VAL A 311 20.30 -8.71 -11.63
N LEU A 312 19.56 -8.95 -12.70
CA LEU A 312 18.45 -9.89 -12.77
C LEU A 312 18.92 -11.17 -13.45
N LEU A 313 19.12 -12.25 -12.70
CA LEU A 313 19.50 -13.54 -13.25
C LEU A 313 18.28 -14.47 -13.32
N GLU A 314 17.95 -14.91 -14.50
CA GLU A 314 16.77 -15.76 -14.75
C GLU A 314 17.05 -16.73 -15.91
N HIS A 315 16.52 -17.95 -15.84
CA HIS A 315 16.64 -18.94 -16.91
C HIS A 315 15.59 -18.76 -18.02
N SER A 316 14.43 -18.17 -17.67
CA SER A 316 13.36 -17.86 -18.62
C SER A 316 13.64 -16.54 -19.33
N GLU A 317 14.03 -16.60 -20.60
CA GLU A 317 14.20 -15.40 -21.44
C GLU A 317 12.93 -14.54 -21.47
N PHE A 318 11.77 -15.17 -21.73
CA PHE A 318 10.50 -14.44 -21.82
C PHE A 318 10.13 -13.74 -20.50
N GLY A 319 10.35 -14.43 -19.38
CA GLY A 319 10.11 -13.82 -18.06
C GLY A 319 11.02 -12.63 -17.81
N LEU A 320 12.28 -12.74 -18.21
CA LEU A 320 13.27 -11.67 -18.05
C LEU A 320 12.96 -10.47 -18.95
N TYR A 321 12.58 -10.71 -20.21
CA TYR A 321 12.15 -9.66 -21.13
C TYR A 321 10.93 -8.90 -20.61
N THR A 322 9.92 -9.62 -20.10
CA THR A 322 8.73 -8.99 -19.53
C THR A 322 9.08 -8.08 -18.35
N LEU A 323 9.99 -8.52 -17.49
CA LEU A 323 10.43 -7.75 -16.33
C LEU A 323 11.27 -6.53 -16.78
N GLU A 324 12.12 -6.66 -17.81
CA GLU A 324 12.89 -5.56 -18.37
C GLU A 324 11.97 -4.43 -18.86
N GLN A 325 10.94 -4.75 -19.66
CA GLN A 325 9.97 -3.79 -20.15
C GLN A 325 9.19 -3.09 -19.02
N GLU A 326 8.91 -3.80 -17.95
CA GLU A 326 8.29 -3.21 -16.75
C GLU A 326 9.24 -2.20 -16.08
N PHE A 327 10.51 -2.57 -15.92
CA PHE A 327 11.52 -1.72 -15.26
C PHE A 327 11.86 -0.47 -16.06
N GLU A 328 11.96 -0.55 -17.38
CA GLU A 328 12.14 0.63 -18.24
C GLU A 328 11.04 1.68 -18.03
N ARG A 329 9.81 1.23 -17.83
CA ARG A 329 8.66 2.11 -17.60
C ARG A 329 8.56 2.62 -16.18
N MET A 330 8.71 1.74 -15.16
CA MET A 330 8.41 2.06 -13.76
C MET A 330 9.62 2.59 -12.99
N PHE A 331 10.83 2.20 -13.39
CA PHE A 331 12.08 2.54 -12.70
C PHE A 331 13.16 3.06 -13.66
N PRO A 332 12.88 4.09 -14.47
CA PRO A 332 13.80 4.55 -15.54
C PRO A 332 15.16 5.04 -15.02
N ASN A 333 15.24 5.39 -13.73
CA ASN A 333 16.47 5.87 -13.11
C ASN A 333 17.29 4.75 -12.41
N THR A 334 16.82 3.51 -12.42
CA THR A 334 17.54 2.38 -11.84
C THR A 334 18.36 1.67 -12.89
N ALA A 335 19.66 1.56 -12.69
CA ALA A 335 20.52 0.78 -13.57
C ALA A 335 20.20 -0.72 -13.42
N VAL A 336 19.72 -1.35 -14.49
CA VAL A 336 19.34 -2.76 -14.52
C VAL A 336 20.17 -3.51 -15.54
N ARG A 337 20.52 -4.77 -15.25
CA ARG A 337 21.13 -5.71 -16.19
C ARG A 337 20.39 -7.03 -16.15
N CYS A 338 19.77 -7.37 -17.26
CA CYS A 338 19.10 -8.63 -17.49
C CYS A 338 20.11 -9.68 -17.97
N VAL A 339 20.19 -10.80 -17.25
CA VAL A 339 21.16 -11.88 -17.51
C VAL A 339 20.43 -13.20 -17.61
N VAL A 340 20.37 -13.78 -18.80
CA VAL A 340 19.88 -15.14 -19.00
C VAL A 340 20.92 -16.12 -18.46
N GLY A 341 20.49 -16.98 -17.52
CA GLY A 341 21.38 -17.99 -16.93
C GLY A 341 20.65 -18.92 -15.97
N ASP A 342 21.13 -20.14 -15.90
CA ASP A 342 20.65 -21.17 -14.99
C ASP A 342 21.55 -21.22 -13.75
N VAL A 343 20.98 -21.28 -12.55
CA VAL A 343 21.74 -21.38 -11.30
C VAL A 343 22.52 -22.70 -11.17
N LYS A 344 22.20 -23.71 -11.97
CA LYS A 344 22.96 -24.97 -12.06
C LYS A 344 24.29 -24.81 -12.84
N ASP A 345 24.42 -23.76 -13.67
CA ASP A 345 25.62 -23.53 -14.48
C ASP A 345 26.69 -22.74 -13.70
N ALA A 346 27.63 -23.45 -13.13
CA ALA A 346 28.74 -22.87 -12.37
C ALA A 346 29.63 -21.93 -13.21
N THR A 347 29.75 -22.16 -14.51
CA THR A 347 30.56 -21.31 -15.41
C THR A 347 29.89 -19.98 -15.64
N ARG A 348 28.57 -20.02 -15.92
CA ARG A 348 27.77 -18.82 -16.10
C ARG A 348 27.72 -17.97 -14.84
N LEU A 349 27.51 -18.59 -13.68
CA LEU A 349 27.53 -17.88 -12.39
C LEU A 349 28.90 -17.19 -12.15
N ARG A 350 30.02 -17.88 -12.34
CA ARG A 350 31.35 -17.26 -12.22
C ARG A 350 31.51 -16.04 -13.12
N GLN A 351 31.10 -16.12 -14.38
CA GLN A 351 31.12 -14.97 -15.31
C GLN A 351 30.30 -13.78 -14.77
N VAL A 352 29.12 -14.05 -14.24
CA VAL A 352 28.23 -13.01 -13.68
C VAL A 352 28.89 -12.35 -12.46
N PHE A 353 29.39 -13.14 -11.51
CA PHE A 353 30.04 -12.61 -10.32
C PHE A 353 31.33 -11.84 -10.65
N GLN A 354 32.17 -12.32 -11.55
CA GLN A 354 33.37 -11.63 -12.02
C GLN A 354 33.05 -10.29 -12.69
N ARG A 355 32.00 -10.27 -13.54
CA ARG A 355 31.64 -9.09 -14.31
C ARG A 355 30.97 -8.00 -13.49
N TYR A 356 30.03 -8.36 -12.62
CA TYR A 356 29.18 -7.39 -11.93
C TYR A 356 29.55 -7.18 -10.47
N ARG A 357 30.28 -8.09 -9.86
CA ARG A 357 30.72 -8.03 -8.46
C ARG A 357 29.61 -7.67 -7.46
N PRO A 358 28.50 -8.45 -7.38
CA PRO A 358 27.36 -8.13 -6.54
C PRO A 358 27.73 -8.21 -5.06
N THR A 359 27.44 -7.17 -4.28
CA THR A 359 27.71 -7.09 -2.83
C THR A 359 26.58 -7.70 -2.00
N VAL A 360 25.34 -7.69 -2.52
CA VAL A 360 24.17 -8.31 -1.88
C VAL A 360 23.51 -9.26 -2.88
N VAL A 361 23.23 -10.48 -2.44
CA VAL A 361 22.67 -11.53 -3.31
C VAL A 361 21.38 -12.06 -2.70
N PHE A 362 20.27 -12.00 -3.45
CA PHE A 362 19.00 -12.65 -3.11
C PHE A 362 18.81 -13.87 -4.01
N HIS A 363 18.79 -15.05 -3.42
CA HIS A 363 18.62 -16.30 -4.14
C HIS A 363 17.18 -16.79 -4.00
N ALA A 364 16.34 -16.46 -5.02
CA ALA A 364 14.94 -16.84 -5.08
C ALA A 364 14.62 -17.91 -6.15
N ALA A 365 15.64 -18.38 -6.88
CA ALA A 365 15.48 -19.44 -7.88
C ALA A 365 15.20 -20.78 -7.19
N ALA A 366 14.05 -21.39 -7.48
CA ALA A 366 13.70 -22.74 -7.00
C ALA A 366 12.55 -23.35 -7.81
N TYR A 367 12.50 -24.67 -7.94
CA TYR A 367 11.30 -25.42 -8.31
C TYR A 367 10.42 -25.62 -7.08
N LYS A 368 9.13 -25.25 -7.18
CA LYS A 368 8.22 -25.19 -6.03
C LYS A 368 7.01 -26.14 -6.10
N HIS A 369 6.69 -26.67 -7.30
CA HIS A 369 5.49 -27.46 -7.50
C HIS A 369 5.68 -28.90 -6.99
N VAL A 370 5.16 -29.16 -5.77
CA VAL A 370 5.32 -30.44 -5.09
C VAL A 370 4.92 -31.63 -5.97
N PRO A 371 3.70 -31.72 -6.55
CA PRO A 371 3.33 -32.91 -7.33
C PRO A 371 4.22 -33.15 -8.56
N MET A 372 4.73 -32.09 -9.18
CA MET A 372 5.61 -32.20 -10.34
C MET A 372 6.98 -32.74 -9.95
N MET A 373 7.49 -32.36 -8.77
CA MET A 373 8.79 -32.82 -8.28
C MET A 373 8.73 -34.24 -7.69
N GLU A 374 7.54 -34.72 -7.36
CA GLU A 374 7.33 -36.12 -6.92
C GLU A 374 7.31 -37.12 -8.07
N SER A 375 7.09 -36.69 -9.31
CA SER A 375 6.99 -37.57 -10.47
C SER A 375 8.04 -37.19 -11.51
N GLU A 376 8.96 -38.11 -11.81
CA GLU A 376 9.99 -38.05 -12.86
C GLU A 376 11.01 -36.88 -12.71
N ASN A 377 10.89 -36.03 -11.68
CA ASN A 377 11.70 -34.82 -11.54
C ASN A 377 12.43 -34.70 -10.20
N ALA A 378 12.53 -35.77 -9.42
CA ALA A 378 13.13 -35.72 -8.09
C ALA A 378 14.61 -35.30 -8.16
N TRP A 379 15.37 -35.86 -9.09
CA TRP A 379 16.77 -35.47 -9.27
C TRP A 379 16.93 -34.05 -9.79
N GLU A 380 16.06 -33.59 -10.69
CA GLU A 380 16.10 -32.22 -11.18
C GLU A 380 15.77 -31.21 -10.06
N ALA A 381 14.87 -31.56 -9.13
CA ALA A 381 14.61 -30.77 -7.93
C ALA A 381 15.87 -30.65 -7.05
N VAL A 382 16.60 -31.76 -6.84
CA VAL A 382 17.87 -31.76 -6.10
C VAL A 382 18.91 -30.87 -6.78
N ARG A 383 19.05 -31.01 -8.12
CA ARG A 383 20.00 -30.21 -8.90
C ARG A 383 19.66 -28.72 -8.86
N ASN A 384 18.41 -28.37 -9.02
CA ASN A 384 18.03 -26.95 -9.04
C ASN A 384 18.04 -26.33 -7.64
N ASN A 385 17.35 -26.94 -6.67
CA ASN A 385 17.13 -26.32 -5.38
C ASN A 385 18.35 -26.45 -4.44
N THR A 386 19.03 -27.58 -4.49
CA THR A 386 20.18 -27.84 -3.59
C THR A 386 21.51 -27.49 -4.28
N LEU A 387 21.81 -28.15 -5.41
CA LEU A 387 23.07 -27.90 -6.11
C LEU A 387 23.13 -26.46 -6.64
N GLY A 388 22.03 -25.94 -7.19
CA GLY A 388 21.95 -24.54 -7.67
C GLY A 388 22.26 -23.54 -6.56
N THR A 389 21.71 -23.73 -5.35
CA THR A 389 22.05 -22.92 -4.16
C THR A 389 23.55 -22.97 -3.86
N MET A 390 24.15 -24.18 -3.87
CA MET A 390 25.56 -24.34 -3.59
C MET A 390 26.45 -23.77 -4.71
N ARG A 391 26.01 -23.81 -5.98
CA ARG A 391 26.72 -23.15 -7.10
C ARG A 391 26.77 -21.62 -6.95
N VAL A 392 25.67 -21.02 -6.45
CA VAL A 392 25.67 -19.58 -6.12
C VAL A 392 26.66 -19.30 -4.98
N ALA A 393 26.64 -20.11 -3.91
CA ALA A 393 27.57 -20.00 -2.80
C ALA A 393 29.02 -20.20 -3.22
N ASP A 394 29.32 -21.21 -4.04
CA ASP A 394 30.64 -21.49 -4.59
C ASP A 394 31.16 -20.34 -5.49
N ALA A 395 30.27 -19.73 -6.27
CA ALA A 395 30.61 -18.58 -7.11
C ALA A 395 31.00 -17.35 -6.25
N ILE A 396 30.34 -17.16 -5.11
CA ILE A 396 30.69 -16.13 -4.11
C ILE A 396 32.07 -16.43 -3.50
N ALA A 397 32.29 -17.68 -3.04
CA ALA A 397 33.55 -18.08 -2.42
C ALA A 397 34.76 -17.97 -3.37
N ALA A 398 34.54 -18.22 -4.68
CA ALA A 398 35.55 -18.10 -5.72
C ALA A 398 36.04 -16.65 -5.95
N MET A 399 35.32 -15.66 -5.42
CA MET A 399 35.71 -14.25 -5.53
C MET A 399 36.61 -13.78 -4.37
N LEU A 400 36.75 -14.57 -3.31
CA LEU A 400 37.64 -14.27 -2.18
C LEU A 400 39.12 -14.51 -2.57
N PRO A 401 40.08 -13.73 -2.01
CA PRO A 401 39.92 -12.61 -1.09
C PRO A 401 39.70 -11.25 -1.76
N ASP A 402 39.75 -11.17 -3.10
CA ASP A 402 39.76 -9.91 -3.85
C ASP A 402 38.47 -9.11 -3.75
N TYR A 403 37.40 -9.79 -3.37
CA TYR A 403 36.07 -9.20 -3.34
C TYR A 403 35.15 -9.92 -2.34
N GLN A 404 34.45 -9.16 -1.50
CA GLN A 404 33.59 -9.72 -0.46
C GLN A 404 32.11 -9.40 -0.72
N VAL A 405 31.30 -10.45 -0.82
CA VAL A 405 29.84 -10.34 -0.72
C VAL A 405 29.46 -10.07 0.74
N LYS A 406 28.71 -9.01 0.97
CA LYS A 406 28.25 -8.60 2.31
C LYS A 406 27.18 -9.54 2.85
N LYS A 407 26.25 -9.95 1.98
CA LYS A 407 25.09 -10.74 2.37
C LYS A 407 24.60 -11.67 1.23
N LEU A 408 24.35 -12.93 1.59
CA LEU A 408 23.61 -13.88 0.75
C LEU A 408 22.29 -14.23 1.46
N VAL A 409 21.16 -14.01 0.80
CA VAL A 409 19.82 -14.31 1.33
C VAL A 409 19.21 -15.44 0.53
N LEU A 410 18.94 -16.57 1.18
CA LEU A 410 18.23 -17.71 0.58
C LEU A 410 16.75 -17.63 0.92
N VAL A 411 15.93 -17.52 -0.12
CA VAL A 411 14.48 -17.69 0.02
C VAL A 411 14.15 -19.16 0.20
N SER A 412 13.56 -19.53 1.35
CA SER A 412 13.14 -20.89 1.68
C SER A 412 11.62 -20.98 1.89
N THR A 413 11.15 -22.07 2.49
CA THR A 413 9.73 -22.39 2.60
C THR A 413 9.41 -23.12 3.90
N ASP A 414 8.16 -23.03 4.36
CA ASP A 414 7.57 -23.85 5.42
C ASP A 414 7.68 -25.37 5.14
N LYS A 415 7.70 -25.77 3.87
CA LYS A 415 7.80 -27.18 3.45
C LYS A 415 9.18 -27.80 3.66
N ALA A 416 10.19 -26.98 4.01
CA ALA A 416 11.49 -27.47 4.46
C ALA A 416 11.46 -28.01 5.91
N VAL A 417 10.36 -27.76 6.63
CA VAL A 417 10.14 -28.23 8.01
C VAL A 417 9.51 -29.62 7.98
N ASN A 418 10.11 -30.61 8.65
CA ASN A 418 9.63 -32.00 8.66
C ASN A 418 9.17 -32.45 7.26
N PRO A 419 10.02 -32.39 6.23
CA PRO A 419 9.57 -32.48 4.84
C PRO A 419 8.94 -33.84 4.54
N THR A 420 7.81 -33.82 3.83
CA THR A 420 7.13 -35.02 3.30
C THR A 420 7.21 -35.08 1.77
N SER A 421 7.86 -34.10 1.17
CA SER A 421 8.02 -33.98 -0.28
C SER A 421 9.47 -33.81 -0.68
N VAL A 422 9.80 -34.26 -1.90
CA VAL A 422 11.12 -34.04 -2.54
C VAL A 422 11.47 -32.57 -2.54
N MET A 423 10.53 -31.70 -2.95
CA MET A 423 10.75 -30.26 -2.97
C MET A 423 11.14 -29.71 -1.59
N GLY A 424 10.40 -30.09 -0.55
CA GLY A 424 10.71 -29.69 0.83
C GLY A 424 12.06 -30.20 1.30
N ALA A 425 12.36 -31.49 1.05
CA ALA A 425 13.64 -32.11 1.41
C ALA A 425 14.84 -31.44 0.70
N THR A 426 14.68 -31.07 -0.59
CA THR A 426 15.74 -30.33 -1.33
C THR A 426 16.01 -28.95 -0.76
N LYS A 427 14.98 -28.24 -0.31
CA LYS A 427 15.13 -26.94 0.35
C LYS A 427 15.78 -27.08 1.74
N ARG A 428 15.38 -28.08 2.52
CA ARG A 428 15.99 -28.38 3.82
C ARG A 428 17.47 -28.70 3.68
N LEU A 429 17.83 -29.53 2.70
CA LEU A 429 19.22 -29.85 2.42
C LEU A 429 20.04 -28.60 2.01
N ALA A 430 19.43 -27.72 1.19
CA ALA A 430 20.06 -26.46 0.80
C ALA A 430 20.29 -25.54 2.00
N GLU A 431 19.33 -25.43 2.92
CA GLU A 431 19.46 -24.66 4.17
C GLU A 431 20.66 -25.15 5.00
N THR A 432 20.70 -26.48 5.26
CA THR A 432 21.75 -27.08 6.07
C THR A 432 23.13 -26.87 5.43
N LEU A 433 23.26 -27.12 4.13
CA LEU A 433 24.52 -26.90 3.41
C LEU A 433 24.97 -25.43 3.44
N LEU A 434 24.04 -24.51 3.27
CA LEU A 434 24.34 -23.08 3.27
C LEU A 434 24.78 -22.59 4.68
N GLN A 435 24.19 -23.13 5.75
CA GLN A 435 24.64 -22.87 7.12
C GLN A 435 26.09 -23.32 7.33
N HIS A 436 26.44 -24.54 6.89
CA HIS A 436 27.80 -25.05 6.93
C HIS A 436 28.79 -24.19 6.13
N TRP A 437 28.38 -23.84 4.89
CA TRP A 437 29.17 -23.00 4.01
C TRP A 437 29.46 -21.63 4.63
N SER A 438 28.42 -20.99 5.20
CA SER A 438 28.54 -19.69 5.88
C SER A 438 29.47 -19.76 7.10
N ALA A 439 29.32 -20.79 7.93
CA ALA A 439 30.19 -21.01 9.09
C ALA A 439 31.69 -21.19 8.70
N ARG A 440 31.93 -21.82 7.55
CA ARG A 440 33.29 -22.08 7.05
C ARG A 440 33.92 -20.87 6.37
N THR A 441 33.13 -20.10 5.62
CA THR A 441 33.66 -18.97 4.82
C THR A 441 33.63 -17.63 5.55
N GLY A 442 32.83 -17.52 6.61
CA GLY A 442 32.60 -16.27 7.33
C GLY A 442 31.67 -15.29 6.59
N ILE A 443 31.16 -15.66 5.41
CA ILE A 443 30.23 -14.83 4.65
C ILE A 443 28.84 -14.92 5.29
N GLN A 444 28.20 -13.79 5.49
CA GLN A 444 26.87 -13.74 6.08
C GLN A 444 25.82 -14.35 5.14
N ALA A 445 25.30 -15.51 5.50
CA ALA A 445 24.18 -16.15 4.82
C ALA A 445 22.94 -16.16 5.73
N VAL A 446 21.85 -15.64 5.22
CA VAL A 446 20.55 -15.54 5.89
C VAL A 446 19.55 -16.40 5.13
N ILE A 447 18.81 -17.22 5.85
CA ILE A 447 17.79 -18.10 5.29
C ILE A 447 16.43 -17.60 5.77
N VAL A 448 15.44 -17.47 4.87
CA VAL A 448 14.11 -16.97 5.23
C VAL A 448 13.04 -17.96 4.81
N ARG A 449 12.33 -18.52 5.80
CA ARG A 449 11.22 -19.45 5.61
C ARG A 449 9.89 -18.72 5.72
N PHE A 450 9.00 -18.98 4.79
CA PHE A 450 7.61 -18.54 4.84
C PHE A 450 6.70 -19.53 4.12
N GLY A 451 5.39 -19.42 4.38
CA GLY A 451 4.37 -20.28 3.81
C GLY A 451 3.95 -19.87 2.39
N ASN A 452 2.67 -20.07 2.06
CA ASN A 452 2.21 -19.75 0.72
C ASN A 452 2.06 -18.24 0.54
N VAL A 453 2.36 -17.77 -0.67
CA VAL A 453 2.10 -16.38 -1.07
C VAL A 453 0.92 -16.31 -2.03
N LEU A 454 0.06 -15.33 -1.82
CA LEU A 454 -1.16 -15.13 -2.61
C LEU A 454 -0.83 -14.73 -4.05
N GLY A 455 -1.63 -15.22 -4.98
CA GLY A 455 -1.52 -14.82 -6.38
C GLY A 455 -0.23 -15.24 -7.09
N SER A 456 0.67 -16.01 -6.45
CA SER A 456 1.89 -16.47 -7.08
C SER A 456 1.60 -17.40 -8.27
N THR A 457 2.43 -17.31 -9.32
CA THR A 457 2.30 -18.09 -10.54
C THR A 457 2.17 -19.60 -10.23
N GLY A 458 1.14 -20.25 -10.80
CA GLY A 458 0.86 -21.66 -10.59
C GLY A 458 0.32 -22.01 -9.20
N SER A 459 -0.05 -21.04 -8.34
CA SER A 459 -0.68 -21.28 -7.05
C SER A 459 -2.18 -21.56 -7.19
N VAL A 460 -2.83 -21.86 -6.06
CA VAL A 460 -4.25 -22.21 -5.98
C VAL A 460 -5.17 -21.08 -6.47
N VAL A 461 -4.86 -19.83 -6.20
CA VAL A 461 -5.69 -18.66 -6.55
C VAL A 461 -5.84 -18.48 -8.07
N PRO A 462 -4.77 -18.40 -8.89
CA PRO A 462 -4.88 -18.39 -10.34
C PRO A 462 -5.62 -19.61 -10.92
N LYS A 463 -5.42 -20.80 -10.34
CA LYS A 463 -6.12 -22.00 -10.74
C LYS A 463 -7.63 -21.87 -10.50
N PHE A 464 -8.05 -21.41 -9.33
CA PHE A 464 -9.46 -21.21 -9.00
C PHE A 464 -10.09 -20.15 -9.90
N LYS A 465 -9.43 -19.00 -10.11
CA LYS A 465 -9.90 -17.98 -11.05
C LYS A 465 -10.14 -18.53 -12.46
N LEU A 466 -9.20 -19.36 -12.95
CA LEU A 466 -9.35 -20.00 -14.26
C LEU A 466 -10.52 -21.02 -14.29
N GLN A 467 -10.72 -21.79 -13.22
CA GLN A 467 -11.84 -22.72 -13.12
C GLN A 467 -13.18 -21.98 -13.06
N ILE A 468 -13.27 -20.90 -12.27
CA ILE A 468 -14.46 -20.05 -12.18
C ILE A 468 -14.79 -19.42 -13.54
N SER A 469 -13.80 -18.88 -14.25
CA SER A 469 -14.02 -18.25 -15.57
C SER A 469 -14.50 -19.25 -16.64
N ARG A 470 -14.32 -20.56 -16.41
CA ARG A 470 -14.80 -21.65 -17.26
C ARG A 470 -16.15 -22.23 -16.83
N GLY A 471 -16.79 -21.66 -15.80
CA GLY A 471 -18.04 -22.16 -15.24
C GLY A 471 -17.90 -23.28 -14.21
N GLY A 472 -16.70 -23.52 -13.69
CA GLY A 472 -16.43 -24.53 -12.66
C GLY A 472 -16.21 -25.96 -13.20
N PRO A 473 -16.19 -26.98 -12.34
CA PRO A 473 -16.16 -26.87 -10.87
C PRO A 473 -14.80 -26.37 -10.35
N VAL A 474 -14.79 -25.79 -9.14
CA VAL A 474 -13.56 -25.47 -8.43
C VAL A 474 -13.08 -26.71 -7.68
N THR A 475 -11.84 -27.14 -7.92
CA THR A 475 -11.30 -28.38 -7.34
C THR A 475 -10.43 -28.10 -6.12
N VAL A 476 -10.83 -28.62 -4.96
CA VAL A 476 -10.10 -28.57 -3.68
C VAL A 476 -9.63 -29.97 -3.31
N THR A 477 -8.42 -30.13 -2.79
CA THR A 477 -7.86 -31.47 -2.50
C THR A 477 -8.50 -32.10 -1.28
N HIS A 478 -8.84 -31.35 -0.22
CA HIS A 478 -9.48 -31.87 0.97
C HIS A 478 -10.29 -30.80 1.70
N PRO A 479 -11.49 -31.11 2.28
CA PRO A 479 -12.33 -30.11 2.97
C PRO A 479 -11.63 -29.43 4.16
N GLU A 480 -10.80 -30.16 4.90
CA GLU A 480 -10.09 -29.64 6.07
C GLU A 480 -8.69 -29.11 5.74
N MET A 481 -8.30 -29.03 4.47
CA MET A 481 -7.00 -28.51 4.08
C MET A 481 -6.84 -27.04 4.47
N ARG A 482 -5.76 -26.74 5.20
CA ARG A 482 -5.42 -25.37 5.60
C ARG A 482 -4.04 -24.99 5.11
N ARG A 483 -3.88 -23.72 4.79
CA ARG A 483 -2.58 -23.13 4.42
C ARG A 483 -2.44 -21.76 5.04
N TYR A 484 -1.21 -21.41 5.37
CA TYR A 484 -0.86 -20.05 5.71
C TYR A 484 -0.72 -19.23 4.43
N PHE A 485 -1.21 -18.00 4.46
CA PHE A 485 -1.09 -17.09 3.33
C PHE A 485 -0.52 -15.74 3.75
N MET A 486 0.24 -15.16 2.85
CA MET A 486 0.82 -13.83 2.96
C MET A 486 0.79 -13.17 1.58
N SER A 487 0.71 -11.85 1.49
CA SER A 487 0.87 -11.19 0.18
C SER A 487 2.32 -11.31 -0.30
N VAL A 488 2.52 -11.28 -1.61
CA VAL A 488 3.88 -11.32 -2.19
C VAL A 488 4.70 -10.12 -1.73
N SER A 489 4.06 -8.94 -1.66
CA SER A 489 4.69 -7.69 -1.24
C SER A 489 5.12 -7.74 0.24
N GLU A 490 4.28 -8.25 1.13
CA GLU A 490 4.60 -8.44 2.55
C GLU A 490 5.77 -9.42 2.74
N ALA A 491 5.72 -10.58 2.05
CA ALA A 491 6.78 -11.57 2.11
C ALA A 491 8.14 -10.98 1.69
N CYS A 492 8.17 -10.26 0.58
CA CYS A 492 9.40 -9.63 0.08
C CYS A 492 9.91 -8.53 1.01
N GLY A 493 9.02 -7.71 1.57
CA GLY A 493 9.41 -6.71 2.57
C GLY A 493 10.04 -7.34 3.81
N LEU A 494 9.45 -8.43 4.32
CA LEU A 494 10.01 -9.17 5.46
C LEU A 494 11.30 -9.92 5.11
N VAL A 495 11.49 -10.36 3.86
CA VAL A 495 12.78 -10.90 3.38
C VAL A 495 13.86 -9.82 3.41
N LEU A 496 13.58 -8.60 2.94
CA LEU A 496 14.50 -7.47 3.02
C LEU A 496 14.81 -7.09 4.49
N GLN A 497 13.80 -7.10 5.35
CA GLN A 497 13.97 -6.85 6.78
C GLN A 497 14.83 -7.93 7.45
N SER A 498 14.63 -9.20 7.07
CA SER A 498 15.46 -10.31 7.55
C SER A 498 16.92 -10.19 7.06
N ALA A 499 17.11 -9.75 5.81
CA ALA A 499 18.44 -9.49 5.27
C ALA A 499 19.18 -8.41 6.06
N LEU A 500 18.49 -7.36 6.52
CA LEU A 500 19.05 -6.30 7.34
C LEU A 500 19.46 -6.82 8.74
N MET A 501 18.57 -7.58 9.38
CA MET A 501 18.75 -8.00 10.78
C MET A 501 19.66 -9.20 10.94
N GLY A 502 19.70 -10.08 9.93
CA GLY A 502 20.33 -11.38 10.02
C GLY A 502 21.86 -11.28 10.12
N GLU A 503 22.40 -12.06 11.05
CA GLU A 503 23.81 -12.34 11.16
C GLU A 503 24.16 -13.63 10.38
N SER A 504 25.22 -14.34 10.71
CA SER A 504 25.60 -15.53 9.96
C SER A 504 24.75 -16.75 10.33
N HIS A 505 24.40 -17.58 9.33
CA HIS A 505 23.73 -18.90 9.41
C HIS A 505 22.38 -18.96 10.12
N GLU A 506 21.72 -17.83 10.30
CA GLU A 506 20.39 -17.78 10.92
C GLU A 506 19.29 -18.20 9.94
N ILE A 507 18.29 -18.90 10.47
CA ILE A 507 17.05 -19.20 9.76
C ILE A 507 15.95 -18.33 10.36
N PHE A 508 15.46 -17.38 9.58
CA PHE A 508 14.30 -16.58 9.93
C PHE A 508 13.02 -17.27 9.50
N VAL A 509 12.01 -17.21 10.35
CA VAL A 509 10.67 -17.71 10.09
C VAL A 509 9.72 -16.54 10.16
N LEU A 510 9.04 -16.27 9.05
CA LEU A 510 8.07 -15.20 9.00
C LEU A 510 6.77 -15.60 9.70
N ASP A 511 6.21 -14.66 10.46
CA ASP A 511 4.90 -14.86 11.08
C ASP A 511 3.81 -14.89 10.00
N MET A 512 3.24 -16.07 9.80
CA MET A 512 2.23 -16.32 8.77
C MET A 512 0.79 -16.01 9.23
N GLY A 513 0.58 -15.61 10.49
CA GLY A 513 -0.75 -15.41 11.07
C GLY A 513 -1.53 -16.72 11.18
N GLU A 514 -2.85 -16.64 11.05
CA GLU A 514 -3.74 -17.80 11.17
C GLU A 514 -3.86 -18.59 9.84
N PRO A 515 -3.93 -19.92 9.90
CA PRO A 515 -4.08 -20.74 8.70
C PRO A 515 -5.53 -20.68 8.17
N VAL A 516 -5.67 -20.48 6.86
CA VAL A 516 -6.95 -20.37 6.15
C VAL A 516 -7.36 -21.70 5.53
N LYS A 517 -8.63 -22.09 5.65
CA LYS A 517 -9.17 -23.25 4.95
C LYS A 517 -9.22 -22.97 3.43
N ILE A 518 -8.71 -23.89 2.63
CA ILE A 518 -8.70 -23.75 1.17
C ILE A 518 -10.13 -23.73 0.59
N VAL A 519 -11.06 -24.42 1.24
CA VAL A 519 -12.48 -24.39 0.83
C VAL A 519 -13.11 -23.02 1.05
N ASP A 520 -12.78 -22.32 2.14
CA ASP A 520 -13.29 -20.96 2.39
C ASP A 520 -12.69 -19.97 1.39
N LEU A 521 -11.40 -20.10 1.08
CA LEU A 521 -10.73 -19.36 0.02
C LEU A 521 -11.41 -19.54 -1.34
N ALA A 522 -11.82 -20.78 -1.68
CA ALA A 522 -12.54 -21.09 -2.91
C ALA A 522 -13.91 -20.38 -2.95
N LYS A 523 -14.65 -20.41 -1.83
CA LYS A 523 -15.94 -19.72 -1.69
C LYS A 523 -15.79 -18.21 -1.85
N ASP A 524 -14.83 -17.60 -1.17
CA ASP A 524 -14.56 -16.18 -1.28
C ASP A 524 -14.20 -15.77 -2.71
N LEU A 525 -13.42 -16.57 -3.45
CA LEU A 525 -13.10 -16.30 -4.85
C LEU A 525 -14.30 -16.46 -5.79
N ILE A 526 -15.17 -17.44 -5.57
CA ILE A 526 -16.43 -17.61 -6.34
C ILE A 526 -17.28 -16.36 -6.17
N ARG A 527 -17.44 -15.89 -4.94
CA ARG A 527 -18.22 -14.70 -4.59
C ARG A 527 -17.59 -13.41 -5.16
N LEU A 528 -16.28 -13.22 -4.99
CA LEU A 528 -15.55 -12.08 -5.59
C LEU A 528 -15.66 -12.04 -7.12
N SER A 529 -15.86 -13.20 -7.75
CA SER A 529 -16.10 -13.31 -9.20
C SER A 529 -17.55 -13.06 -9.60
N GLY A 530 -18.45 -12.76 -8.64
CA GLY A 530 -19.86 -12.45 -8.89
C GLY A 530 -20.78 -13.67 -9.04
N PHE A 531 -20.32 -14.86 -8.64
CA PHE A 531 -21.10 -16.10 -8.71
C PHE A 531 -21.49 -16.59 -7.32
N SER A 532 -22.57 -17.35 -7.24
CA SER A 532 -22.99 -18.08 -6.03
C SER A 532 -22.40 -19.49 -5.99
N GLU A 533 -22.35 -20.09 -4.79
CA GLU A 533 -21.91 -21.48 -4.58
C GLU A 533 -22.85 -22.51 -5.27
N ASN A 534 -24.07 -22.09 -5.64
CA ASN A 534 -25.00 -22.92 -6.40
C ASN A 534 -24.67 -22.94 -7.91
N GLU A 535 -24.08 -21.86 -8.43
CA GLU A 535 -23.70 -21.73 -9.84
C GLU A 535 -22.33 -22.37 -10.09
N ILE A 536 -21.37 -22.18 -9.18
CA ILE A 536 -20.04 -22.79 -9.27
C ILE A 536 -19.85 -23.76 -8.10
N LYS A 537 -19.84 -25.05 -8.40
CA LYS A 537 -19.66 -26.10 -7.39
C LYS A 537 -18.21 -26.29 -7.01
N ILE A 538 -17.98 -26.71 -5.75
CA ILE A 538 -16.67 -27.11 -5.25
C ILE A 538 -16.63 -28.64 -5.20
N GLU A 539 -15.60 -29.23 -5.81
CA GLU A 539 -15.36 -30.69 -5.83
C GLU A 539 -14.07 -31.04 -5.08
N PHE A 540 -14.10 -32.16 -4.36
CA PHE A 540 -12.96 -32.65 -3.60
C PHE A 540 -12.26 -33.79 -4.37
N THR A 541 -10.94 -33.58 -4.63
CA THR A 541 -10.17 -34.51 -5.49
C THR A 541 -9.27 -35.49 -4.74
N GLY A 542 -9.17 -35.40 -3.42
CA GLY A 542 -8.20 -36.12 -2.62
C GLY A 542 -6.82 -35.46 -2.53
N LEU A 543 -6.05 -35.85 -1.50
CA LEU A 543 -4.68 -35.38 -1.30
C LEU A 543 -3.76 -35.87 -2.41
N ARG A 544 -2.79 -35.07 -2.81
CA ARG A 544 -1.77 -35.39 -3.81
C ARG A 544 -0.54 -35.99 -3.13
N PRO A 545 0.28 -36.77 -3.88
CA PRO A 545 1.56 -37.26 -3.37
C PRO A 545 2.43 -36.17 -2.77
N GLY A 546 2.98 -36.40 -1.59
CA GLY A 546 3.84 -35.46 -0.88
C GLY A 546 3.15 -34.23 -0.26
N GLU A 547 1.81 -34.10 -0.39
CA GLU A 547 1.05 -32.95 0.12
C GLU A 547 0.60 -33.19 1.57
N LYS A 548 0.92 -32.28 2.50
CA LYS A 548 0.44 -32.29 3.89
C LYS A 548 -0.97 -31.71 3.98
N LEU A 549 -1.79 -32.24 4.89
CA LEU A 549 -3.09 -31.63 5.23
C LEU A 549 -2.92 -30.27 5.92
N PHE A 550 -1.95 -30.19 6.83
CA PHE A 550 -1.56 -28.97 7.55
C PHE A 550 -0.06 -28.78 7.37
N GLU A 551 0.37 -27.53 7.08
CA GLU A 551 1.78 -27.16 7.01
C GLU A 551 2.27 -26.69 8.39
N GLU A 552 3.53 -26.94 8.70
CA GLU A 552 4.20 -26.58 9.94
C GLU A 552 5.19 -25.46 9.67
N LEU A 553 5.21 -24.45 10.53
CA LEU A 553 6.18 -23.36 10.42
C LEU A 553 7.50 -23.68 11.13
N LEU A 554 7.47 -24.62 12.07
CA LEU A 554 8.59 -25.02 12.94
C LEU A 554 8.69 -26.53 13.03
N GLY A 555 9.91 -27.03 13.04
CA GLY A 555 10.18 -28.44 13.31
C GLY A 555 9.98 -28.82 14.78
N ASP A 556 9.73 -30.11 15.06
CA ASP A 556 9.50 -30.62 16.41
C ASP A 556 10.63 -30.29 17.40
N SER A 557 11.86 -30.16 16.92
CA SER A 557 13.05 -29.81 17.70
C SER A 557 13.45 -28.34 17.63
N GLU A 558 12.80 -27.54 16.78
CA GLU A 558 13.15 -26.14 16.55
C GLU A 558 12.46 -25.22 17.57
N LYS A 559 13.24 -24.56 18.42
CA LYS A 559 12.76 -23.47 19.28
C LYS A 559 12.99 -22.14 18.57
N THR A 560 11.96 -21.26 18.56
CA THR A 560 12.15 -19.93 18.01
C THR A 560 12.41 -18.90 19.09
N LEU A 561 13.28 -17.96 18.76
CA LEU A 561 13.53 -16.76 19.55
C LEU A 561 12.87 -15.55 18.88
N PRO A 562 12.32 -14.60 19.66
CA PRO A 562 11.83 -13.35 19.12
C PRO A 562 12.99 -12.52 18.55
N THR A 563 12.70 -11.71 17.52
CA THR A 563 13.64 -10.73 16.99
C THR A 563 13.21 -9.30 17.35
N ARG A 564 13.97 -8.32 16.86
CA ARG A 564 13.57 -6.90 16.96
C ARG A 564 12.30 -6.57 16.17
N HIS A 565 11.94 -7.41 15.20
CA HIS A 565 10.76 -7.23 14.40
C HIS A 565 9.66 -8.22 14.80
N PRO A 566 8.44 -7.77 15.17
CA PRO A 566 7.39 -8.64 15.72
C PRO A 566 6.91 -9.75 14.78
N LYS A 567 7.03 -9.53 13.47
CA LYS A 567 6.62 -10.50 12.42
C LYS A 567 7.74 -11.43 11.97
N ILE A 568 8.92 -11.42 12.61
CA ILE A 568 10.08 -12.24 12.25
C ILE A 568 10.59 -12.94 13.49
N ARG A 569 10.78 -14.24 13.42
CA ARG A 569 11.38 -15.07 14.49
C ARG A 569 12.64 -15.74 13.96
N VAL A 570 13.57 -16.09 14.83
CA VAL A 570 14.77 -16.87 14.50
C VAL A 570 14.54 -18.30 14.97
N ALA A 571 14.70 -19.28 14.08
CA ALA A 571 14.75 -20.68 14.46
C ALA A 571 16.11 -20.97 15.14
N GLY A 572 16.09 -21.74 16.23
CA GLY A 572 17.30 -22.15 16.92
C GLY A 572 18.26 -22.89 15.97
N LEU A 573 19.55 -22.65 16.15
CA LEU A 573 20.59 -23.27 15.32
C LEU A 573 20.51 -24.81 15.47
N SER A 574 20.36 -25.52 14.36
CA SER A 574 20.59 -26.96 14.32
C SER A 574 22.07 -27.24 14.52
N PRO A 575 22.46 -28.33 15.25
CA PRO A 575 23.84 -28.71 15.36
C PRO A 575 24.49 -28.83 13.98
N VAL A 576 25.62 -28.15 13.81
CA VAL A 576 26.36 -28.22 12.54
C VAL A 576 26.88 -29.65 12.39
N ALA A 577 26.42 -30.37 11.35
CA ALA A 577 26.93 -31.70 11.02
C ALA A 577 28.45 -31.61 10.70
N GLY A 578 29.20 -32.68 10.88
CA GLY A 578 30.68 -32.61 10.69
C GLY A 578 31.09 -32.36 9.23
N THR A 579 32.30 -31.89 9.03
CA THR A 579 32.90 -31.60 7.69
C THR A 579 32.90 -32.81 6.75
N SER A 580 32.90 -34.05 7.29
CA SER A 580 32.77 -35.27 6.49
C SER A 580 31.42 -35.45 5.85
N TRP A 581 30.35 -35.03 6.53
CA TRP A 581 28.97 -35.04 5.99
C TRP A 581 28.85 -34.10 4.77
N GLU A 582 29.32 -32.87 4.91
CA GLU A 582 29.32 -31.88 3.82
C GLU A 582 30.04 -32.43 2.57
N LYS A 583 31.25 -33.00 2.73
CA LYS A 583 31.99 -33.61 1.63
C LYS A 583 31.20 -34.73 0.95
N THR A 584 30.53 -35.58 1.72
CA THR A 584 29.75 -36.69 1.16
C THR A 584 28.54 -36.19 0.40
N VAL A 585 27.86 -35.15 0.89
CA VAL A 585 26.75 -34.51 0.17
C VAL A 585 27.24 -33.87 -1.12
N TYR A 586 28.36 -33.12 -1.10
CA TYR A 586 28.94 -32.54 -2.32
C TYR A 586 29.34 -33.59 -3.36
N GLN A 587 29.89 -34.74 -2.94
CA GLN A 587 30.18 -35.85 -3.85
C GLN A 587 28.90 -36.38 -4.49
N TRP A 588 27.84 -36.56 -3.72
CA TRP A 588 26.55 -36.99 -4.23
C TRP A 588 25.93 -35.99 -5.20
N LEU A 589 25.98 -34.69 -4.88
CA LEU A 589 25.44 -33.64 -5.73
C LEU A 589 26.19 -33.50 -7.06
N ASN A 590 27.49 -33.79 -7.08
CA ASN A 590 28.35 -33.65 -8.25
C ASN A 590 28.65 -34.98 -8.96
N GLN A 591 27.96 -36.07 -8.61
CA GLN A 591 28.17 -37.34 -9.29
C GLN A 591 27.83 -37.25 -10.79
N PRO A 592 28.57 -37.95 -11.64
CA PRO A 592 28.28 -37.99 -13.06
C PRO A 592 26.99 -38.76 -13.33
N GLY A 593 26.23 -38.30 -14.32
CA GLY A 593 25.02 -38.96 -14.79
C GLY A 593 23.73 -38.49 -14.13
N TRP A 594 22.62 -39.12 -14.53
CA TRP A 594 21.28 -38.83 -14.07
C TRP A 594 20.84 -39.89 -13.08
N LEU A 595 20.34 -39.51 -11.92
CA LEU A 595 19.77 -40.42 -10.95
C LEU A 595 18.31 -40.71 -11.24
N SER A 596 17.87 -41.95 -10.98
CA SER A 596 16.46 -42.27 -10.93
C SER A 596 15.77 -41.51 -9.77
N ASP A 597 14.46 -41.35 -9.85
CA ASP A 597 13.68 -40.73 -8.77
C ASP A 597 13.86 -41.47 -7.45
N GLN A 598 13.94 -42.81 -7.50
CA GLN A 598 14.13 -43.62 -6.32
C GLN A 598 15.51 -43.40 -5.68
N ASP A 599 16.58 -43.31 -6.48
CA ASP A 599 17.92 -43.04 -5.98
C ASP A 599 18.05 -41.61 -5.42
N ALA A 600 17.40 -40.64 -6.09
CA ALA A 600 17.34 -39.24 -5.61
C ALA A 600 16.63 -39.15 -4.26
N ARG A 601 15.50 -39.82 -4.08
CA ARG A 601 14.77 -39.87 -2.80
C ARG A 601 15.54 -40.60 -1.72
N SER A 602 16.16 -41.73 -2.04
CA SER A 602 17.04 -42.47 -1.11
C SER A 602 18.22 -41.58 -0.64
N GLY A 603 18.82 -40.83 -1.55
CA GLY A 603 19.85 -39.85 -1.21
C GLY A 603 19.31 -38.75 -0.28
N LEU A 604 18.14 -38.18 -0.57
CA LEU A 604 17.50 -37.18 0.29
C LEU A 604 17.20 -37.75 1.69
N THR A 605 16.65 -38.95 1.81
CA THR A 605 16.39 -39.61 3.10
C THR A 605 17.68 -39.80 3.92
N ARG A 606 18.80 -40.11 3.24
CA ARG A 606 20.10 -40.25 3.89
C ARG A 606 20.64 -38.95 4.44
N PHE A 607 20.45 -37.83 3.71
CA PHE A 607 21.05 -36.56 4.06
C PHE A 607 20.12 -35.60 4.81
N VAL A 608 18.82 -35.86 4.81
CA VAL A 608 17.76 -35.12 5.52
C VAL A 608 16.99 -36.12 6.38
N PRO A 609 17.44 -36.40 7.61
CA PRO A 609 16.83 -37.42 8.46
C PRO A 609 15.34 -37.19 8.77
N GLU A 610 14.92 -35.93 8.75
CA GLU A 610 13.53 -35.50 8.99
C GLU A 610 12.62 -35.77 7.77
N TYR A 611 13.16 -36.11 6.61
CA TYR A 611 12.39 -36.39 5.40
C TYR A 611 11.66 -37.73 5.51
N LYS A 612 10.34 -37.63 5.53
CA LYS A 612 9.44 -38.80 5.48
C LYS A 612 9.00 -39.00 4.04
N MET A 613 9.61 -39.98 3.36
CA MET A 613 9.27 -40.26 1.97
C MET A 613 7.81 -40.70 1.88
N TYR A 614 7.07 -40.13 0.93
CA TYR A 614 5.72 -40.59 0.60
C TYR A 614 5.81 -42.01 -0.01
N GLU A 615 5.24 -43.00 0.68
CA GLU A 615 5.07 -44.34 0.13
C GLU A 615 3.83 -44.35 -0.76
N GLU A 616 4.01 -44.62 -2.02
CA GLU A 616 2.93 -44.81 -2.98
C GLU A 616 2.11 -46.04 -2.57
N SER A 617 1.09 -45.82 -1.73
CA SER A 617 0.07 -46.88 -1.52
C SER A 617 -0.59 -47.08 -2.89
N SER A 618 -0.55 -48.34 -3.39
CA SER A 618 -0.86 -48.82 -4.73
C SER A 618 -2.28 -48.52 -5.28
N LYS A 619 -2.71 -47.26 -5.22
CA LYS A 619 -3.90 -46.76 -5.90
C LYS A 619 -3.48 -45.64 -6.84
N VAL A 620 -3.07 -46.04 -8.05
CA VAL A 620 -3.02 -45.12 -9.20
C VAL A 620 -4.42 -44.55 -9.37
N VAL A 621 -4.60 -43.30 -8.92
CA VAL A 621 -5.77 -42.51 -9.34
C VAL A 621 -5.49 -42.15 -10.80
N PRO A 622 -6.28 -42.62 -11.76
CA PRO A 622 -6.03 -42.35 -13.17
C PRO A 622 -6.10 -40.82 -13.38
N LEU A 623 -5.09 -40.26 -14.04
CA LEU A 623 -5.16 -38.95 -14.64
C LEU A 623 -6.44 -38.91 -15.46
N ILE A 624 -7.34 -37.97 -15.15
CA ILE A 624 -8.58 -37.78 -15.91
C ILE A 624 -8.19 -37.67 -17.39
N PRO A 625 -8.74 -38.50 -18.28
CA PRO A 625 -8.43 -38.40 -19.70
C PRO A 625 -8.86 -37.02 -20.19
N ILE A 626 -7.97 -36.33 -20.86
CA ILE A 626 -8.32 -35.11 -21.62
C ILE A 626 -9.39 -35.56 -22.61
N ALA A 627 -10.64 -35.14 -22.37
CA ALA A 627 -11.74 -35.41 -23.27
C ALA A 627 -11.34 -34.92 -24.66
N LYS A 628 -11.24 -35.81 -25.62
CA LYS A 628 -11.11 -35.47 -27.03
C LYS A 628 -12.28 -34.55 -27.38
N GLN A 629 -11.98 -33.27 -27.70
CA GLN A 629 -12.93 -32.45 -28.39
C GLN A 629 -13.24 -33.13 -29.72
N ALA A 630 -14.43 -33.64 -29.82
CA ALA A 630 -14.99 -34.09 -31.08
C ALA A 630 -15.41 -32.86 -31.88
N SER A 631 -14.92 -32.83 -33.09
CA SER A 631 -15.23 -32.05 -34.29
C SER A 631 -16.53 -31.24 -34.31
#